data_c3bf4a2fc8a6b626edc7b8baf2ae391a
#
_entry.id   c3bf4a2fc8a6b626edc7b8baf2ae391a
#
_cell.length_a   1.000
_cell.length_b   1.000
_cell.length_c   1.000
_cell.angle_alpha   90.00
_cell.angle_beta   90.00
_cell.angle_gamma   90.00
#
_symmetry.space_group_name_H-M   'P 1'
#
loop_
_entity.id
_entity.type
_entity.pdbx_description
1 polymer ?
#
loop_
_entity_poly.entity_id
_entity_poly.type
_entity_poly.pdbx_seq_one_letter_code
_entity_poly.pdbx_strand_id
1 'polypeptide(L)'
;AGSPKLASSEDFLSGDWKDIKAQEIRGIRSNMLFFDLLRKCDEYDFVFFDMGPSLGAINRAILLACDYFITPMSSDLFSILALENIGLSLSEWKMTFNKVLANLNSEDREGLEGMKQECTIKFLGYIYQQYITKTSDGNKRIVNAYETILRQLPAKIKENLAEKINCDFSGKQNYELGSVPNFYSLIPMSQSAHKPVFALTNVDGVVGAHYQKVKEYSDIIDTIVNAIYNN
;
A
#
# COMPACT_ATOMS: atom_id res chain seq x y z
N ALA A 1 7.30 12.81 -9.21
CA ALA A 1 7.46 14.21 -8.81
C ALA A 1 6.09 14.87 -8.83
N GLY A 2 5.61 15.31 -7.66
CA GLY A 2 4.27 15.88 -7.51
C GLY A 2 4.09 17.17 -8.28
N SER A 3 2.96 17.31 -8.99
CA SER A 3 2.55 18.57 -9.58
C SER A 3 2.18 19.58 -8.47
N PRO A 4 2.47 20.89 -8.61
CA PRO A 4 1.96 21.91 -7.70
C PRO A 4 0.43 21.89 -7.54
N LYS A 5 -0.29 21.38 -8.53
CA LYS A 5 -1.75 21.16 -8.48
C LYS A 5 -2.16 20.10 -7.45
N LEU A 6 -1.27 19.16 -7.11
CA LEU A 6 -1.55 18.17 -6.07
C LEU A 6 -1.65 18.80 -4.67
N ALA A 7 -0.86 19.83 -4.37
CA ALA A 7 -0.97 20.55 -3.11
C ALA A 7 -2.34 21.20 -2.95
N SER A 8 -2.85 21.86 -4.00
CA SER A 8 -4.20 22.44 -3.99
C SER A 8 -5.29 21.39 -3.84
N SER A 9 -5.10 20.21 -4.43
CA SER A 9 -6.04 19.09 -4.29
C SER A 9 -6.02 18.50 -2.88
N GLU A 10 -4.86 18.47 -2.22
CA GLU A 10 -4.72 18.04 -0.83
C GLU A 10 -5.52 18.94 0.12
N ASP A 11 -5.37 20.27 -0.02
CA ASP A 11 -6.10 21.26 0.78
C ASP A 11 -7.60 21.15 0.57
N PHE A 12 -8.03 21.02 -0.69
CA PHE A 12 -9.43 20.86 -1.07
C PHE A 12 -10.06 19.61 -0.44
N LEU A 13 -9.46 18.44 -0.64
CA LEU A 13 -9.94 17.17 -0.07
C LEU A 13 -9.88 17.14 1.46
N SER A 14 -8.94 17.87 2.06
CA SER A 14 -8.88 18.03 3.51
C SER A 14 -10.05 18.85 4.05
N GLY A 15 -10.42 19.93 3.37
CA GLY A 15 -11.61 20.72 3.68
C GLY A 15 -12.89 19.92 3.57
N ASP A 16 -13.07 19.25 2.44
CA ASP A 16 -14.27 18.44 2.15
C ASP A 16 -14.46 17.25 3.09
N TRP A 17 -13.42 16.80 3.79
CA TRP A 17 -13.58 15.78 4.83
C TRP A 17 -14.41 16.24 6.04
N LYS A 18 -14.37 17.55 6.33
CA LYS A 18 -15.27 18.13 7.34
C LYS A 18 -16.72 18.10 6.87
N ASP A 19 -16.94 18.38 5.59
CA ASP A 19 -18.26 18.34 4.96
C ASP A 19 -18.81 16.90 4.97
N ILE A 20 -17.97 15.88 4.76
CA ILE A 20 -18.39 14.47 4.95
C ILE A 20 -18.89 14.23 6.38
N LYS A 21 -18.15 14.68 7.40
CA LYS A 21 -18.59 14.53 8.80
C LYS A 21 -19.90 15.27 9.09
N ALA A 22 -20.18 16.34 8.36
CA ALA A 22 -21.46 17.07 8.38
C ALA A 22 -22.56 16.44 7.51
N GLN A 23 -22.28 15.34 6.83
CA GLN A 23 -23.17 14.62 5.90
C GLN A 23 -23.55 15.45 4.65
N GLU A 24 -22.69 16.36 4.24
CA GLU A 24 -22.90 17.16 3.04
C GLU A 24 -22.47 16.35 1.79
N ILE A 25 -23.38 16.25 0.83
CA ILE A 25 -23.19 15.46 -0.43
C ILE A 25 -21.97 15.93 -1.22
N ARG A 26 -21.63 17.21 -1.18
CA ARG A 26 -20.48 17.78 -1.85
C ARG A 26 -19.17 17.15 -1.37
N GLY A 27 -18.98 17.05 -0.06
CA GLY A 27 -17.80 16.45 0.52
C GLY A 27 -17.67 14.97 0.17
N ILE A 28 -18.80 14.25 0.10
CA ILE A 28 -18.85 12.86 -0.31
C ILE A 28 -18.37 12.72 -1.75
N ARG A 29 -18.95 13.47 -2.69
CA ARG A 29 -18.59 13.42 -4.12
C ARG A 29 -17.12 13.71 -4.37
N SER A 30 -16.58 14.73 -3.70
CA SER A 30 -15.15 15.07 -3.84
C SER A 30 -14.23 13.94 -3.40
N ASN A 31 -14.54 13.28 -2.29
CA ASN A 31 -13.75 12.16 -1.79
C ASN A 31 -13.99 10.86 -2.59
N MET A 32 -15.03 10.79 -3.40
CA MET A 32 -15.30 9.67 -4.32
C MET A 32 -14.60 9.81 -5.68
N LEU A 33 -13.79 10.83 -5.91
CA LEU A 33 -13.06 11.05 -7.17
C LEU A 33 -12.29 9.80 -7.65
N PHE A 34 -11.66 9.07 -6.74
CA PHE A 34 -10.89 7.88 -7.09
C PHE A 34 -11.78 6.67 -7.41
N PHE A 35 -12.99 6.60 -6.88
CA PHE A 35 -13.99 5.62 -7.31
C PHE A 35 -14.39 5.84 -8.77
N ASP A 36 -14.61 7.11 -9.17
CA ASP A 36 -14.91 7.45 -10.55
C ASP A 36 -13.75 7.14 -11.50
N LEU A 37 -12.51 7.33 -11.04
CA LEU A 37 -11.32 6.93 -11.79
C LEU A 37 -11.28 5.40 -11.96
N LEU A 38 -11.49 4.63 -10.91
CA LEU A 38 -11.49 3.17 -10.95
C LEU A 38 -12.57 2.61 -11.88
N ARG A 39 -13.75 3.22 -11.94
CA ARG A 39 -14.81 2.84 -12.89
C ARG A 39 -14.40 2.98 -14.35
N LYS A 40 -13.43 3.82 -14.66
CA LYS A 40 -12.87 3.98 -16.01
C LYS A 40 -11.74 3.00 -16.32
N CYS A 41 -11.35 2.20 -15.33
CA CYS A 41 -10.30 1.21 -15.41
C CYS A 41 -10.85 -0.22 -15.36
N ASP A 42 -12.13 -0.42 -15.68
CA ASP A 42 -12.83 -1.71 -15.61
C ASP A 42 -12.32 -2.77 -16.62
N GLU A 43 -11.52 -2.33 -17.61
CA GLU A 43 -10.81 -3.21 -18.53
C GLU A 43 -9.54 -3.88 -17.93
N TYR A 44 -9.09 -3.42 -16.75
CA TYR A 44 -7.87 -3.92 -16.09
C TYR A 44 -8.21 -4.82 -14.91
N ASP A 45 -7.52 -5.96 -14.80
CA ASP A 45 -7.65 -6.88 -13.66
C ASP A 45 -7.11 -6.26 -12.37
N PHE A 46 -6.08 -5.40 -12.46
CA PHE A 46 -5.45 -4.72 -11.34
C PHE A 46 -5.16 -3.25 -11.64
N VAL A 47 -5.45 -2.40 -10.66
CA VAL A 47 -5.06 -0.99 -10.67
C VAL A 47 -4.24 -0.71 -9.42
N PHE A 48 -3.00 -0.27 -9.60
CA PHE A 48 -2.09 0.06 -8.50
C PHE A 48 -1.96 1.57 -8.33
N PHE A 49 -2.11 2.04 -7.10
CA PHE A 49 -1.80 3.40 -6.71
C PHE A 49 -0.48 3.42 -5.93
N ASP A 50 0.55 4.05 -6.51
CA ASP A 50 1.80 4.34 -5.80
C ASP A 50 1.62 5.63 -4.99
N MET A 51 1.57 5.48 -3.66
CA MET A 51 1.26 6.56 -2.74
C MET A 51 2.50 7.04 -1.98
N GLY A 52 2.57 8.34 -1.71
CA GLY A 52 3.57 8.88 -0.80
C GLY A 52 3.35 8.42 0.66
N PRO A 53 4.37 8.54 1.53
CA PRO A 53 4.33 8.03 2.90
C PRO A 53 3.56 8.93 3.88
N SER A 54 2.49 9.57 3.45
CA SER A 54 1.69 10.47 4.28
C SER A 54 0.30 9.91 4.57
N LEU A 55 -0.30 10.33 5.66
CA LEU A 55 -1.72 10.10 5.96
C LEU A 55 -2.58 11.32 5.56
N GLY A 56 -2.22 11.96 4.44
CA GLY A 56 -2.90 13.12 3.89
C GLY A 56 -4.25 12.81 3.23
N ALA A 57 -4.92 13.86 2.78
CA ALA A 57 -6.28 13.76 2.26
C ALA A 57 -6.35 13.01 0.94
N ILE A 58 -5.36 13.17 0.05
CA ILE A 58 -5.28 12.41 -1.20
C ILE A 58 -5.12 10.92 -0.91
N ASN A 59 -4.17 10.54 -0.05
CA ASN A 59 -3.96 9.14 0.31
C ASN A 59 -5.19 8.55 0.99
N ARG A 60 -5.87 9.30 1.85
CA ARG A 60 -7.16 8.90 2.44
C ARG A 60 -8.20 8.59 1.36
N ALA A 61 -8.40 9.50 0.40
CA ALA A 61 -9.39 9.33 -0.67
C ALA A 61 -9.07 8.11 -1.56
N ILE A 62 -7.78 7.88 -1.87
CA ILE A 62 -7.33 6.68 -2.60
C ILE A 62 -7.63 5.41 -1.79
N LEU A 63 -7.20 5.37 -0.52
CA LEU A 63 -7.38 4.19 0.33
C LEU A 63 -8.86 3.84 0.52
N LEU A 64 -9.74 4.84 0.67
CA LEU A 64 -11.19 4.60 0.76
C LEU A 64 -11.77 4.00 -0.53
N ALA A 65 -11.18 4.29 -1.69
CA ALA A 65 -11.61 3.77 -2.98
C ALA A 65 -11.07 2.36 -3.29
N CYS A 66 -9.91 1.98 -2.75
CA CYS A 66 -9.26 0.71 -3.01
C CYS A 66 -9.99 -0.47 -2.34
N ASP A 67 -9.80 -1.67 -2.88
CA ASP A 67 -10.25 -2.92 -2.27
C ASP A 67 -9.22 -3.46 -1.29
N TYR A 68 -7.93 -3.26 -1.59
CA TYR A 68 -6.81 -3.75 -0.81
C TYR A 68 -5.71 -2.70 -0.69
N PHE A 69 -4.89 -2.82 0.34
CA PHE A 69 -3.62 -2.12 0.42
C PHE A 69 -2.50 -3.04 0.90
N ILE A 70 -1.30 -2.73 0.43
CA ILE A 70 -0.05 -3.40 0.78
C ILE A 70 0.85 -2.35 1.43
N THR A 71 1.57 -2.72 2.47
CA THR A 71 2.55 -1.83 3.09
C THR A 71 3.97 -2.37 2.94
N PRO A 72 4.91 -1.56 2.41
CA PRO A 72 6.33 -1.89 2.51
C PRO A 72 6.79 -1.69 3.95
N MET A 73 7.61 -2.61 4.45
CA MET A 73 8.10 -2.60 5.82
C MET A 73 9.64 -2.69 5.82
N SER A 74 10.27 -1.89 6.66
CA SER A 74 11.71 -1.96 6.93
C SER A 74 11.97 -2.57 8.31
N SER A 75 13.23 -2.98 8.54
CA SER A 75 13.67 -3.53 9.84
C SER A 75 13.98 -2.46 10.87
N ASP A 76 13.12 -1.46 10.98
CA ASP A 76 13.29 -0.36 11.95
C ASP A 76 12.06 -0.19 12.84
N LEU A 77 12.27 0.41 13.99
CA LEU A 77 11.22 0.66 14.98
C LEU A 77 10.15 1.63 14.43
N PHE A 78 10.53 2.57 13.57
CA PHE A 78 9.60 3.55 13.01
C PHE A 78 8.55 2.89 12.11
N SER A 79 8.95 1.85 11.37
CA SER A 79 8.02 1.05 10.57
C SER A 79 6.94 0.40 11.45
N ILE A 80 7.28 -0.09 12.63
CA ILE A 80 6.31 -0.66 13.58
C ILE A 80 5.38 0.41 14.12
N LEU A 81 5.91 1.57 14.53
CA LEU A 81 5.09 2.68 15.04
C LEU A 81 4.15 3.24 13.96
N ALA A 82 4.59 3.27 12.70
CA ALA A 82 3.76 3.69 11.58
C ALA A 82 2.54 2.77 11.38
N LEU A 83 2.66 1.46 11.65
CA LEU A 83 1.55 0.50 11.55
C LEU A 83 0.37 0.88 12.44
N GLU A 84 0.65 1.28 13.67
CA GLU A 84 -0.39 1.69 14.61
C GLU A 84 -1.14 2.92 14.11
N ASN A 85 -0.40 3.93 13.65
CA ASN A 85 -0.99 5.17 13.12
C ASN A 85 -1.83 4.91 11.86
N ILE A 86 -1.34 4.07 10.93
CA ILE A 86 -2.07 3.69 9.73
C ILE A 86 -3.34 2.93 10.11
N GLY A 87 -3.25 1.96 11.00
CA GLY A 87 -4.39 1.15 11.43
C GLY A 87 -5.48 1.97 12.10
N LEU A 88 -5.10 2.89 13.00
CA LEU A 88 -6.05 3.80 13.66
C LEU A 88 -6.72 4.73 12.66
N SER A 89 -5.92 5.41 11.83
CA SER A 89 -6.45 6.37 10.85
C SER A 89 -7.37 5.72 9.84
N LEU A 90 -6.96 4.59 9.27
CA LEU A 90 -7.74 3.91 8.25
C LEU A 90 -9.03 3.30 8.81
N SER A 91 -8.99 2.77 10.03
CA SER A 91 -10.18 2.28 10.72
C SER A 91 -11.18 3.43 10.98
N GLU A 92 -10.72 4.58 11.46
CA GLU A 92 -11.55 5.77 11.67
C GLU A 92 -12.16 6.26 10.34
N TRP A 93 -11.36 6.38 9.29
CA TRP A 93 -11.81 6.85 7.99
C TRP A 93 -12.86 5.92 7.38
N LYS A 94 -12.62 4.62 7.38
CA LYS A 94 -13.55 3.59 6.89
C LYS A 94 -14.87 3.65 7.65
N MET A 95 -14.81 3.67 8.98
CA MET A 95 -16.01 3.73 9.83
C MET A 95 -16.80 5.02 9.60
N THR A 96 -16.10 6.18 9.55
CA THR A 96 -16.75 7.48 9.31
C THR A 96 -17.42 7.52 7.95
N PHE A 97 -16.70 7.10 6.90
CA PHE A 97 -17.20 7.11 5.53
C PHE A 97 -18.42 6.18 5.37
N ASN A 98 -18.34 4.96 5.86
CA ASN A 98 -19.43 3.99 5.77
C ASN A 98 -20.67 4.45 6.56
N LYS A 99 -20.47 5.04 7.75
CA LYS A 99 -21.56 5.61 8.54
C LYS A 99 -22.28 6.72 7.79
N VAL A 100 -21.55 7.60 7.12
CA VAL A 100 -22.15 8.70 6.33
C VAL A 100 -22.90 8.15 5.14
N LEU A 101 -22.33 7.21 4.38
CA LEU A 101 -23.01 6.59 3.24
C LEU A 101 -24.28 5.85 3.66
N ALA A 102 -24.27 5.17 4.81
CA ALA A 102 -25.45 4.46 5.33
C ALA A 102 -26.61 5.42 5.71
N ASN A 103 -26.29 6.65 6.11
CA ASN A 103 -27.26 7.65 6.57
C ASN A 103 -27.74 8.61 5.47
N LEU A 104 -27.29 8.46 4.23
CA LEU A 104 -27.75 9.26 3.10
C LEU A 104 -29.25 9.04 2.87
N ASN A 105 -29.96 10.12 2.57
CA ASN A 105 -31.34 10.05 2.10
C ASN A 105 -31.43 9.45 0.68
N SER A 106 -32.61 9.15 0.20
CA SER A 106 -32.83 8.51 -1.11
C SER A 106 -32.34 9.39 -2.27
N GLU A 107 -32.56 10.69 -2.22
CA GLU A 107 -32.22 11.64 -3.27
C GLU A 107 -30.68 11.77 -3.40
N ASP A 108 -29.98 11.92 -2.28
CA ASP A 108 -28.51 11.97 -2.27
C ASP A 108 -27.88 10.64 -2.72
N ARG A 109 -28.52 9.52 -2.38
CA ARG A 109 -28.08 8.19 -2.80
C ARG A 109 -28.24 7.97 -4.30
N GLU A 110 -29.33 8.44 -4.91
CA GLU A 110 -29.50 8.44 -6.36
C GLU A 110 -28.41 9.26 -7.06
N GLY A 111 -28.02 10.40 -6.47
CA GLY A 111 -26.91 11.21 -6.97
C GLY A 111 -25.53 10.53 -6.92
N LEU A 112 -25.41 9.39 -6.24
CA LEU A 112 -24.21 8.54 -6.16
C LEU A 112 -24.42 7.17 -6.84
N GLU A 113 -25.42 7.05 -7.71
CA GLU A 113 -25.73 5.82 -8.41
C GLU A 113 -24.52 5.31 -9.22
N GLY A 114 -24.27 4.01 -9.14
CA GLY A 114 -23.11 3.37 -9.75
C GLY A 114 -21.79 3.56 -9.01
N MET A 115 -21.76 4.28 -7.88
CA MET A 115 -20.60 4.36 -7.00
C MET A 115 -20.63 3.26 -5.94
N LYS A 116 -19.45 2.93 -5.39
CA LYS A 116 -19.34 1.96 -4.30
C LYS A 116 -20.09 2.46 -3.06
N GLN A 117 -21.01 1.65 -2.56
CA GLN A 117 -21.90 2.03 -1.44
C GLN A 117 -21.24 1.83 -0.07
N GLU A 118 -20.05 1.28 -0.03
CA GLU A 118 -19.31 0.98 1.18
C GLU A 118 -17.79 0.94 0.91
N CYS A 119 -16.99 1.45 1.81
CA CYS A 119 -15.55 1.24 1.80
C CYS A 119 -15.24 -0.16 2.35
N THR A 120 -14.83 -1.06 1.48
CA THR A 120 -14.51 -2.46 1.80
C THR A 120 -13.02 -2.73 1.91
N ILE A 121 -12.18 -1.69 1.96
CA ILE A 121 -10.72 -1.85 1.96
C ILE A 121 -10.27 -2.86 3.02
N LYS A 122 -9.34 -3.74 2.60
CA LYS A 122 -8.73 -4.76 3.44
C LYS A 122 -7.21 -4.66 3.38
N PHE A 123 -6.56 -5.05 4.46
CA PHE A 123 -5.12 -5.23 4.47
C PHE A 123 -4.77 -6.55 3.79
N LEU A 124 -4.09 -6.49 2.66
CA LEU A 124 -3.68 -7.67 1.90
C LEU A 124 -2.42 -8.31 2.48
N GLY A 125 -1.45 -7.46 2.85
CA GLY A 125 -0.20 -7.93 3.39
C GLY A 125 0.92 -6.90 3.35
N TYR A 126 2.11 -7.32 3.72
CA TYR A 126 3.30 -6.49 3.72
C TYR A 126 4.42 -7.12 2.90
N ILE A 127 5.30 -6.24 2.37
CA ILE A 127 6.54 -6.64 1.70
C ILE A 127 7.69 -6.13 2.56
N TYR A 128 8.51 -7.05 3.01
CA TYR A 128 9.68 -6.70 3.79
C TYR A 128 10.81 -6.23 2.88
N GLN A 129 11.35 -5.04 3.12
CA GLN A 129 12.29 -4.39 2.19
C GLN A 129 13.63 -4.04 2.83
N GLN A 130 14.68 -3.98 1.99
CA GLN A 130 15.99 -3.40 2.27
C GLN A 130 16.74 -4.00 3.47
N TYR A 131 16.48 -5.25 3.80
CA TYR A 131 17.25 -5.92 4.84
C TYR A 131 18.67 -6.28 4.37
N ILE A 132 19.61 -6.17 5.31
CA ILE A 132 21.01 -6.54 5.07
C ILE A 132 21.21 -7.98 5.52
N THR A 133 21.73 -8.81 4.64
CA THR A 133 22.15 -10.17 4.96
C THR A 133 23.66 -10.22 5.14
N LYS A 134 24.12 -10.96 6.15
CA LYS A 134 25.53 -11.38 6.29
C LYS A 134 25.62 -12.87 5.98
N THR A 135 26.66 -13.26 5.26
CA THR A 135 26.96 -14.68 5.04
C THR A 135 27.74 -15.19 6.25
N SER A 136 27.19 -16.16 6.97
CA SER A 136 27.88 -16.90 8.01
C SER A 136 27.69 -18.38 7.73
N ASP A 137 28.80 -19.15 7.75
CA ASP A 137 28.81 -20.60 7.49
C ASP A 137 28.12 -21.02 6.18
N GLY A 138 28.30 -20.22 5.11
CA GLY A 138 27.70 -20.46 3.78
C GLY A 138 26.23 -20.09 3.66
N ASN A 139 25.56 -19.69 4.74
CA ASN A 139 24.16 -19.28 4.75
C ASN A 139 24.03 -17.77 4.92
N LYS A 140 23.13 -17.16 4.12
CA LYS A 140 22.73 -15.76 4.30
C LYS A 140 21.84 -15.66 5.55
N ARG A 141 22.25 -14.90 6.56
CA ARG A 141 21.45 -14.61 7.77
C ARG A 141 21.22 -13.10 7.90
N ILE A 142 20.09 -12.74 8.42
CA ILE A 142 19.77 -11.34 8.78
C ILE A 142 20.62 -10.98 10.02
N VAL A 143 21.04 -9.72 10.11
CA VAL A 143 21.82 -9.23 11.26
C VAL A 143 20.97 -9.30 12.52
N ASN A 144 21.48 -9.88 13.59
CA ASN A 144 20.74 -10.19 14.84
C ASN A 144 19.92 -9.03 15.41
N ALA A 145 20.38 -7.78 15.26
CA ALA A 145 19.63 -6.61 15.72
C ALA A 145 18.28 -6.44 14.99
N TYR A 146 18.24 -6.79 13.71
CA TYR A 146 17.02 -6.74 12.91
C TYR A 146 16.12 -7.96 13.12
N GLU A 147 16.69 -9.10 13.46
CA GLU A 147 15.95 -10.34 13.68
C GLU A 147 14.93 -10.19 14.83
N THR A 148 15.30 -9.47 15.91
CA THR A 148 14.41 -9.22 17.04
C THR A 148 13.19 -8.39 16.64
N ILE A 149 13.36 -7.40 15.78
CA ILE A 149 12.27 -6.57 15.25
C ILE A 149 11.37 -7.42 14.35
N LEU A 150 11.98 -8.20 13.44
CA LEU A 150 11.26 -9.04 12.51
C LEU A 150 10.39 -10.09 13.19
N ARG A 151 10.85 -10.67 14.28
CA ARG A 151 10.07 -11.65 15.07
C ARG A 151 8.79 -11.05 15.67
N GLN A 152 8.78 -9.75 15.96
CA GLN A 152 7.62 -9.05 16.51
C GLN A 152 6.64 -8.57 15.42
N LEU A 153 7.14 -8.41 14.18
CA LEU A 153 6.40 -7.78 13.09
C LEU A 153 5.07 -8.48 12.77
N PRO A 154 4.98 -9.82 12.63
CA PRO A 154 3.71 -10.48 12.33
C PRO A 154 2.64 -10.25 13.40
N ALA A 155 3.01 -10.29 14.68
CA ALA A 155 2.07 -10.03 15.77
C ALA A 155 1.60 -8.57 15.77
N LYS A 156 2.51 -7.63 15.55
CA LYS A 156 2.21 -6.20 15.48
C LYS A 156 1.35 -5.83 14.28
N ILE A 157 1.58 -6.45 13.13
CA ILE A 157 0.74 -6.28 11.94
C ILE A 157 -0.66 -6.81 12.20
N LYS A 158 -0.76 -7.99 12.80
CA LYS A 158 -2.05 -8.57 13.16
C LYS A 158 -2.84 -7.64 14.06
N GLU A 159 -2.25 -7.21 15.18
CA GLU A 159 -2.86 -6.36 16.19
C GLU A 159 -3.23 -4.96 15.64
N ASN A 160 -2.32 -4.33 14.91
CA ASN A 160 -2.43 -2.92 14.55
C ASN A 160 -3.10 -2.68 13.20
N LEU A 161 -3.05 -3.61 12.28
CA LEU A 161 -3.67 -3.49 10.96
C LEU A 161 -4.80 -4.50 10.73
N ALA A 162 -4.48 -5.78 10.71
CA ALA A 162 -5.42 -6.78 10.24
C ALA A 162 -6.70 -6.84 11.10
N GLU A 163 -6.58 -6.86 12.42
CA GLU A 163 -7.73 -6.89 13.33
C GLU A 163 -8.57 -5.61 13.30
N LYS A 164 -7.96 -4.46 12.99
CA LYS A 164 -8.67 -3.18 12.94
C LYS A 164 -9.38 -2.93 11.61
N ILE A 165 -8.88 -3.49 10.52
CA ILE A 165 -9.30 -3.14 9.16
C ILE A 165 -10.07 -4.27 8.49
N ASN A 166 -9.67 -5.52 8.69
CA ASN A 166 -10.34 -6.68 8.13
C ASN A 166 -11.47 -7.11 9.05
N CYS A 167 -12.71 -6.75 8.71
CA CYS A 167 -13.87 -7.14 9.50
C CYS A 167 -14.07 -8.67 9.54
N ASP A 168 -13.64 -9.37 8.46
CA ASP A 168 -13.68 -10.83 8.36
C ASP A 168 -12.27 -11.39 8.58
N PHE A 169 -11.98 -11.73 9.83
CA PHE A 169 -10.72 -12.35 10.19
C PHE A 169 -10.76 -13.83 9.81
N SER A 170 -10.55 -14.14 8.54
CA SER A 170 -10.52 -15.50 8.01
C SER A 170 -9.21 -16.22 8.33
N GLY A 171 -8.80 -16.27 9.61
CA GLY A 171 -7.74 -17.17 10.07
C GLY A 171 -6.37 -17.08 9.37
N LYS A 172 -6.12 -16.08 8.53
CA LYS A 172 -4.86 -15.90 7.82
C LYS A 172 -3.75 -15.65 8.82
N GLN A 173 -2.84 -16.61 8.97
CA GLN A 173 -1.79 -16.54 9.99
C GLN A 173 -0.59 -15.70 9.57
N ASN A 174 -0.38 -15.51 8.28
CA ASN A 174 0.77 -14.78 7.75
C ASN A 174 0.34 -13.78 6.68
N TYR A 175 0.69 -12.52 6.89
CA TYR A 175 0.46 -11.41 5.95
C TYR A 175 1.72 -11.04 5.16
N GLU A 176 2.81 -11.79 5.28
CA GLU A 176 4.02 -11.56 4.48
C GLU A 176 3.79 -12.02 3.04
N LEU A 177 3.84 -11.07 2.11
CA LEU A 177 3.74 -11.33 0.67
C LEU A 177 5.09 -11.66 0.06
N GLY A 178 6.17 -11.25 0.70
CA GLY A 178 7.53 -11.53 0.29
C GLY A 178 8.53 -10.56 0.90
N SER A 179 9.79 -10.76 0.54
CA SER A 179 10.89 -9.97 1.06
C SER A 179 11.89 -9.60 -0.03
N VAL A 180 12.31 -8.34 -0.05
CA VAL A 180 13.25 -7.78 -1.04
C VAL A 180 14.52 -7.33 -0.34
N PRO A 181 15.63 -8.06 -0.47
CA PRO A 181 16.91 -7.65 0.11
C PRO A 181 17.46 -6.40 -0.58
N ASN A 182 18.53 -5.84 -0.01
CA ASN A 182 19.20 -4.72 -0.65
C ASN A 182 19.93 -5.17 -1.92
N PHE A 183 19.60 -4.58 -3.06
CA PHE A 183 20.22 -4.82 -4.37
C PHE A 183 21.28 -3.77 -4.74
N TYR A 184 21.67 -2.92 -3.79
CA TYR A 184 22.79 -1.95 -3.89
C TYR A 184 22.79 -1.17 -5.22
N SER A 185 23.83 -1.39 -6.06
CA SER A 185 24.03 -0.64 -7.32
C SER A 185 22.94 -0.87 -8.36
N LEU A 186 22.19 -1.95 -8.32
CA LEU A 186 21.12 -2.21 -9.28
C LEU A 186 19.94 -1.23 -9.13
N ILE A 187 19.69 -0.72 -7.92
CA ILE A 187 18.63 0.25 -7.70
C ILE A 187 18.92 1.59 -8.40
N PRO A 188 20.05 2.27 -8.16
CA PRO A 188 20.35 3.49 -8.91
C PRO A 188 20.51 3.26 -10.42
N MET A 189 20.98 2.09 -10.86
CA MET A 189 21.02 1.74 -12.29
C MET A 189 19.61 1.68 -12.89
N SER A 190 18.68 1.02 -12.21
CA SER A 190 17.25 0.95 -12.58
C SER A 190 16.64 2.36 -12.69
N GLN A 191 16.87 3.21 -11.70
CA GLN A 191 16.40 4.59 -11.69
C GLN A 191 16.97 5.42 -12.85
N SER A 192 18.27 5.29 -13.13
CA SER A 192 18.93 6.02 -14.23
C SER A 192 18.47 5.54 -15.60
N ALA A 193 18.24 4.24 -15.74
CA ALA A 193 17.74 3.64 -16.98
C ALA A 193 16.23 3.79 -17.17
N HIS A 194 15.48 4.26 -16.17
CA HIS A 194 14.01 4.28 -16.15
C HIS A 194 13.39 2.92 -16.48
N LYS A 195 13.99 1.84 -15.96
CA LYS A 195 13.56 0.46 -16.17
C LYS A 195 13.48 -0.28 -14.83
N PRO A 196 12.57 -1.24 -14.67
CA PRO A 196 12.59 -2.11 -13.50
C PRO A 196 13.89 -2.93 -13.47
N VAL A 197 14.36 -3.31 -12.27
CA VAL A 197 15.63 -4.03 -12.09
C VAL A 197 15.70 -5.29 -12.95
N PHE A 198 14.61 -6.05 -13.05
CA PHE A 198 14.57 -7.28 -13.85
C PHE A 198 14.66 -7.05 -15.37
N ALA A 199 14.48 -5.80 -15.85
CA ALA A 199 14.63 -5.43 -17.26
C ALA A 199 15.98 -4.77 -17.59
N LEU A 200 16.89 -4.68 -16.63
CA LEU A 200 18.22 -4.15 -16.86
C LEU A 200 19.08 -5.09 -17.69
N THR A 201 19.85 -4.53 -18.59
CA THR A 201 20.73 -5.24 -19.54
C THR A 201 22.15 -4.69 -19.51
N ASN A 202 23.04 -5.24 -20.34
CA ASN A 202 24.40 -4.76 -20.50
C ASN A 202 24.50 -3.30 -20.95
N VAL A 203 23.55 -2.80 -21.74
CA VAL A 203 23.52 -1.39 -22.16
C VAL A 203 23.20 -0.44 -21.01
N ASP A 204 22.58 -0.96 -19.94
CA ASP A 204 22.27 -0.22 -18.71
C ASP A 204 23.39 -0.35 -17.66
N GLY A 205 24.51 -1.04 -18.00
CA GLY A 205 25.66 -1.23 -17.12
C GLY A 205 25.69 -2.55 -16.33
N VAL A 206 24.80 -3.49 -16.64
CA VAL A 206 24.80 -4.84 -16.01
C VAL A 206 25.99 -5.64 -16.53
N VAL A 207 26.86 -6.06 -15.62
CA VAL A 207 28.07 -6.86 -15.94
C VAL A 207 28.32 -7.93 -14.89
N GLY A 208 28.94 -9.03 -15.29
CA GLY A 208 29.44 -10.08 -14.37
C GLY A 208 28.35 -10.59 -13.41
N ALA A 209 28.59 -10.47 -12.11
CA ALA A 209 27.68 -10.94 -11.06
C ALA A 209 26.32 -10.21 -11.02
N HIS A 210 26.19 -9.05 -11.67
CA HIS A 210 24.90 -8.33 -11.73
C HIS A 210 23.82 -9.14 -12.44
N TYR A 211 24.14 -9.94 -13.47
CA TYR A 211 23.15 -10.77 -14.18
C TYR A 211 22.44 -11.74 -13.24
N GLN A 212 23.19 -12.37 -12.34
CA GLN A 212 22.61 -13.27 -11.35
C GLN A 212 21.69 -12.50 -10.39
N LYS A 213 22.06 -11.28 -10.00
CA LYS A 213 21.27 -10.42 -9.13
C LYS A 213 20.00 -9.91 -9.79
N VAL A 214 20.06 -9.58 -11.08
CA VAL A 214 18.86 -9.22 -11.88
C VAL A 214 17.88 -10.38 -11.90
N LYS A 215 18.36 -11.61 -12.12
CA LYS A 215 17.52 -12.80 -12.07
C LYS A 215 16.93 -13.06 -10.67
N GLU A 216 17.77 -12.97 -9.62
CA GLU A 216 17.32 -13.11 -8.22
C GLU A 216 16.18 -12.10 -7.92
N TYR A 217 16.31 -10.87 -8.41
CA TYR A 217 15.25 -9.85 -8.26
C TYR A 217 13.97 -10.24 -8.99
N SER A 218 14.07 -10.75 -10.24
CA SER A 218 12.91 -11.22 -11.00
C SER A 218 12.17 -12.33 -10.26
N ASP A 219 12.90 -13.34 -9.78
CA ASP A 219 12.32 -14.47 -9.04
C ASP A 219 11.59 -14.03 -7.76
N ILE A 220 12.13 -12.99 -7.08
CA ILE A 220 11.48 -12.39 -5.90
C ILE A 220 10.18 -11.68 -6.29
N ILE A 221 10.21 -10.88 -7.36
CA ILE A 221 9.01 -10.18 -7.83
C ILE A 221 7.92 -11.17 -8.25
N ASP A 222 8.28 -12.22 -8.98
CA ASP A 222 7.34 -13.28 -9.36
C ASP A 222 6.70 -13.94 -8.13
N THR A 223 7.47 -14.17 -7.07
CA THR A 223 6.97 -14.71 -5.81
C THR A 223 5.96 -13.76 -5.16
N ILE A 224 6.27 -12.46 -5.11
CA ILE A 224 5.38 -11.43 -4.54
C ILE A 224 4.10 -11.30 -5.37
N VAL A 225 4.21 -11.27 -6.69
CA VAL A 225 3.04 -11.19 -7.59
C VAL A 225 2.14 -12.40 -7.40
N ASN A 226 2.70 -13.60 -7.33
CA ASN A 226 1.93 -14.81 -7.06
C ASN A 226 1.26 -14.79 -5.68
N ALA A 227 1.93 -14.23 -4.66
CA ALA A 227 1.34 -14.07 -3.33
C ALA A 227 0.18 -13.06 -3.34
N ILE A 228 0.26 -12.00 -4.12
CA ILE A 228 -0.83 -11.02 -4.31
C ILE A 228 -2.00 -11.67 -5.03
N TYR A 229 -1.74 -12.42 -6.10
CA TYR A 229 -2.77 -13.03 -6.94
C TYR A 229 -3.56 -14.14 -6.23
N ASN A 230 -2.91 -14.87 -5.32
CA ASN A 230 -3.51 -16.00 -4.61
C ASN A 230 -4.13 -15.62 -3.25
N ASN A 231 -4.15 -14.35 -2.88
CA ASN A 231 -4.71 -13.82 -1.65
C ASN A 231 -5.97 -13.01 -1.86
#